data_a8e823fb32c213efb031b4885c9f0ed1
#
_entry.id   a8e823fb32c213efb031b4885c9f0ed1
#
_cell.length_a   1.000
_cell.length_b   1.000
_cell.length_c   1.000
_cell.angle_alpha   90.00
_cell.angle_beta   90.00
_cell.angle_gamma   90.00
#
_symmetry.space_group_name_H-M   'P 1'
#
loop_
_entity.id
_entity.type
_entity.pdbx_description
1 polymer ?
#
loop_
_entity_poly.entity_id
_entity_poly.type
_entity_poly.pdbx_seq_one_letter_code
_entity_poly.pdbx_strand_id
1 'polypeptide(L)'
;MEECSCTNCNHSLCAKKVPIFSFLSDDELAKIVDMTGHIVYKKGDILCSQGAKSDTLFIINEGQVKISKLTKEGKEQILHIFTSGDFFGELSLFSNDEIYTFDAFAISNVKICTLTKQDMDRIIMKNPEISLKLLKVISKRLTQTENLAQNLATNDVEIRIAFMLLEFGEKYGASVNEGLQINLPINR
;
A
#
# COMPACT_ATOMS: atom_id res chain seq x y z
N MET A 1 10.68 16.59 -8.26
CA MET A 1 10.45 15.15 -8.55
C MET A 1 11.58 14.73 -9.47
N GLU A 2 12.45 13.86 -9.01
CA GLU A 2 13.51 13.28 -9.85
C GLU A 2 12.93 12.03 -10.50
N GLU A 3 12.92 11.98 -11.84
CA GLU A 3 12.56 10.77 -12.56
C GLU A 3 13.60 9.68 -12.25
N CYS A 4 13.16 8.56 -11.74
CA CYS A 4 14.04 7.43 -11.51
C CYS A 4 14.42 6.83 -12.87
N SER A 5 15.66 7.04 -13.31
CA SER A 5 16.22 6.26 -14.41
C SER A 5 16.43 4.82 -13.92
N CYS A 6 15.45 3.97 -14.13
CA CYS A 6 15.47 2.55 -13.76
C CYS A 6 16.40 1.70 -14.64
N THR A 7 17.52 2.24 -15.09
CA THR A 7 18.52 1.51 -15.88
C THR A 7 19.17 0.36 -15.12
N ASN A 8 19.02 0.30 -13.78
CA ASN A 8 19.56 -0.76 -12.93
C ASN A 8 18.51 -1.57 -12.15
N CYS A 9 17.21 -1.32 -12.31
CA CYS A 9 16.19 -2.18 -11.75
C CYS A 9 15.88 -3.31 -12.75
N ASN A 10 16.00 -4.56 -12.30
CA ASN A 10 15.48 -5.67 -13.06
C ASN A 10 13.94 -5.56 -13.00
N HIS A 11 13.35 -4.84 -13.95
CA HIS A 11 11.96 -4.34 -13.96
C HIS A 11 10.92 -5.43 -13.67
N SER A 12 11.15 -6.66 -14.14
CA SER A 12 10.25 -7.80 -13.89
C SER A 12 10.18 -8.19 -12.40
N LEU A 13 11.25 -7.99 -11.62
CA LEU A 13 11.31 -8.34 -10.21
C LEU A 13 10.48 -7.41 -9.32
N CYS A 14 10.30 -6.15 -9.70
CA CYS A 14 9.53 -5.18 -8.90
C CYS A 14 8.03 -5.49 -8.96
N ALA A 15 7.49 -5.72 -10.14
CA ALA A 15 6.09 -6.06 -10.32
C ALA A 15 5.76 -7.45 -9.73
N LYS A 16 6.70 -8.40 -9.76
CA LYS A 16 6.51 -9.76 -9.22
C LYS A 16 6.33 -9.81 -7.70
N LYS A 17 6.84 -8.79 -6.98
CA LYS A 17 6.64 -8.65 -5.53
C LYS A 17 5.22 -8.25 -5.15
N VAL A 18 4.48 -7.70 -6.10
CA VAL A 18 3.12 -7.21 -5.85
C VAL A 18 2.14 -8.38 -5.94
N PRO A 19 1.38 -8.68 -4.89
CA PRO A 19 0.53 -9.88 -4.82
C PRO A 19 -0.45 -10.04 -5.99
N ILE A 20 -0.95 -8.91 -6.54
CA ILE A 20 -1.91 -8.93 -7.66
C ILE A 20 -1.27 -9.29 -8.99
N PHE A 21 0.05 -9.19 -9.14
CA PHE A 21 0.79 -9.51 -10.36
C PHE A 21 1.67 -10.76 -10.25
N SER A 22 1.76 -11.38 -9.07
CA SER A 22 2.72 -12.46 -8.76
C SER A 22 2.56 -13.73 -9.61
N PHE A 23 1.43 -13.90 -10.30
CA PHE A 23 1.12 -15.08 -11.13
C PHE A 23 1.37 -14.85 -12.62
N LEU A 24 1.67 -13.62 -13.03
CA LEU A 24 1.94 -13.27 -14.42
C LEU A 24 3.31 -13.79 -14.85
N SER A 25 3.40 -14.10 -16.14
CA SER A 25 4.68 -14.45 -16.78
C SER A 25 5.61 -13.23 -16.84
N ASP A 26 6.91 -13.48 -17.00
CA ASP A 26 7.89 -12.41 -17.09
C ASP A 26 7.64 -11.46 -18.30
N ASP A 27 7.10 -11.98 -19.42
CA ASP A 27 6.72 -11.19 -20.59
C ASP A 27 5.50 -10.27 -20.32
N GLU A 28 4.53 -10.75 -19.55
CA GLU A 28 3.37 -9.96 -19.14
C GLU A 28 3.77 -8.89 -18.13
N LEU A 29 4.63 -9.25 -17.18
CA LEU A 29 5.19 -8.31 -16.20
C LEU A 29 5.99 -7.19 -16.89
N ALA A 30 6.82 -7.53 -17.89
CA ALA A 30 7.56 -6.54 -18.64
C ALA A 30 6.62 -5.50 -19.31
N LYS A 31 5.53 -5.96 -19.92
CA LYS A 31 4.52 -5.07 -20.55
C LYS A 31 3.81 -4.16 -19.52
N ILE A 32 3.59 -4.66 -18.30
CA ILE A 32 3.01 -3.84 -17.23
C ILE A 32 4.02 -2.79 -16.79
N VAL A 33 5.27 -3.17 -16.60
CA VAL A 33 6.34 -2.27 -16.19
C VAL A 33 6.56 -1.15 -17.21
N ASP A 34 6.48 -1.45 -18.51
CA ASP A 34 6.58 -0.44 -19.57
C ASP A 34 5.46 0.61 -19.54
N MET A 35 4.32 0.30 -18.90
CA MET A 35 3.21 1.22 -18.68
C MET A 35 3.29 1.97 -17.35
N THR A 36 4.22 1.60 -16.46
CA THR A 36 4.32 2.24 -15.14
C THR A 36 5.18 3.50 -15.19
N GLY A 37 4.70 4.56 -14.53
CA GLY A 37 5.55 5.68 -14.15
C GLY A 37 6.47 5.29 -12.97
N HIS A 38 7.66 5.88 -12.90
CA HIS A 38 8.62 5.64 -11.83
C HIS A 38 8.98 6.95 -11.16
N ILE A 39 8.70 7.06 -9.86
CA ILE A 39 8.89 8.29 -9.09
C ILE A 39 9.69 7.96 -7.82
N VAL A 40 10.64 8.82 -7.48
CA VAL A 40 11.36 8.78 -6.21
C VAL A 40 10.88 9.93 -5.32
N TYR A 41 10.51 9.57 -4.08
CA TYR A 41 10.15 10.52 -3.05
C TYR A 41 11.18 10.48 -1.92
N LYS A 42 11.53 11.65 -1.39
CA LYS A 42 12.37 11.78 -0.19
C LYS A 42 11.49 11.65 1.06
N LYS A 43 12.10 11.28 2.17
CA LYS A 43 11.41 11.29 3.47
C LYS A 43 10.77 12.67 3.73
N GLY A 44 9.48 12.67 4.03
CA GLY A 44 8.67 13.87 4.26
C GLY A 44 7.86 14.34 3.04
N ASP A 45 8.15 13.84 1.83
CA ASP A 45 7.40 14.22 0.63
C ASP A 45 5.95 13.70 0.70
N ILE A 46 5.05 14.45 0.07
CA ILE A 46 3.64 14.10 -0.09
C ILE A 46 3.47 13.38 -1.44
N LEU A 47 2.88 12.18 -1.42
CA LEU A 47 2.57 11.41 -2.62
C LEU A 47 1.22 11.81 -3.20
N CYS A 48 0.21 11.91 -2.35
CA CYS A 48 -1.10 12.45 -2.69
C CYS A 48 -1.74 13.10 -1.46
N SER A 49 -2.63 14.05 -1.69
CA SER A 49 -3.35 14.77 -0.64
C SER A 49 -4.84 14.49 -0.70
N GLN A 50 -5.49 14.50 0.45
CA GLN A 50 -6.94 14.44 0.55
C GLN A 50 -7.58 15.54 -0.31
N GLY A 51 -8.62 15.17 -1.08
CA GLY A 51 -9.31 16.07 -2.00
C GLY A 51 -8.64 16.24 -3.37
N ALA A 52 -7.40 15.77 -3.56
CA ALA A 52 -6.77 15.73 -4.88
C ALA A 52 -7.40 14.64 -5.76
N LYS A 53 -7.27 14.82 -7.09
CA LYS A 53 -7.78 13.86 -8.07
C LYS A 53 -7.16 12.48 -7.87
N SER A 54 -8.02 11.47 -7.86
CA SER A 54 -7.68 10.09 -7.56
C SER A 54 -7.87 9.21 -8.80
N ASP A 55 -6.80 9.07 -9.58
CA ASP A 55 -6.79 8.28 -10.82
C ASP A 55 -5.55 7.37 -10.92
N THR A 56 -4.81 7.21 -9.82
CA THR A 56 -3.51 6.55 -9.82
C THR A 56 -3.42 5.48 -8.74
N LEU A 57 -2.96 4.29 -9.12
CA LEU A 57 -2.50 3.24 -8.23
C LEU A 57 -1.01 3.46 -7.94
N PHE A 58 -0.65 3.47 -6.67
CA PHE A 58 0.73 3.57 -6.20
C PHE A 58 1.21 2.20 -5.73
N ILE A 59 2.32 1.74 -6.27
CA ILE A 59 2.97 0.47 -5.91
C ILE A 59 4.32 0.79 -5.27
N ILE A 60 4.53 0.34 -4.04
CA ILE A 60 5.75 0.61 -3.30
C ILE A 60 6.81 -0.43 -3.67
N ASN A 61 7.84 0.01 -4.36
CA ASN A 61 8.97 -0.85 -4.70
C ASN A 61 10.02 -0.90 -3.57
N GLU A 62 10.28 0.26 -2.92
CA GLU A 62 11.24 0.41 -1.84
C GLU A 62 10.79 1.52 -0.89
N GLY A 63 11.07 1.35 0.41
CA GLY A 63 10.75 2.34 1.43
C GLY A 63 9.38 2.14 2.07
N GLN A 64 8.87 3.20 2.70
CA GLN A 64 7.66 3.16 3.52
C GLN A 64 6.81 4.40 3.31
N VAL A 65 5.49 4.20 3.20
CA VAL A 65 4.48 5.25 3.03
C VAL A 65 3.46 5.17 4.15
N LYS A 66 3.21 6.30 4.79
CA LYS A 66 2.17 6.47 5.80
C LYS A 66 0.93 7.04 5.13
N ILE A 67 -0.22 6.40 5.36
CA ILE A 67 -1.54 6.90 5.02
C ILE A 67 -2.19 7.44 6.28
N SER A 68 -2.65 8.69 6.24
CA SER A 68 -3.28 9.34 7.38
C SER A 68 -4.46 10.23 6.98
N LYS A 69 -5.27 10.59 7.97
CA LYS A 69 -6.33 11.58 7.88
C LYS A 69 -6.21 12.56 9.04
N LEU A 70 -6.60 13.80 8.79
CA LEU A 70 -6.81 14.76 9.87
C LEU A 70 -8.22 14.60 10.45
N THR A 71 -8.31 14.51 11.79
CA THR A 71 -9.60 14.60 12.49
C THR A 71 -10.15 16.01 12.44
N LYS A 72 -11.41 16.20 12.80
CA LYS A 72 -12.03 17.53 12.88
C LYS A 72 -11.29 18.47 13.86
N GLU A 73 -10.64 17.91 14.87
CA GLU A 73 -9.82 18.60 15.87
C GLU A 73 -8.38 18.87 15.40
N GLY A 74 -8.04 18.55 14.15
CA GLY A 74 -6.71 18.76 13.58
C GLY A 74 -5.66 17.73 14.01
N LYS A 75 -6.06 16.64 14.67
CA LYS A 75 -5.13 15.55 15.03
C LYS A 75 -4.94 14.60 13.86
N GLU A 76 -3.69 14.21 13.60
CA GLU A 76 -3.38 13.20 12.62
C GLU A 76 -3.76 11.81 13.14
N GLN A 77 -4.54 11.08 12.35
CA GLN A 77 -4.85 9.68 12.57
C GLN A 77 -4.18 8.84 11.47
N ILE A 78 -3.22 8.01 11.86
CA ILE A 78 -2.57 7.07 10.94
C ILE A 78 -3.54 5.92 10.68
N LEU A 79 -3.82 5.67 9.40
CA LEU A 79 -4.70 4.58 8.96
C LEU A 79 -3.89 3.34 8.58
N HIS A 80 -2.79 3.56 7.83
CA HIS A 80 -1.93 2.48 7.35
C HIS A 80 -0.48 2.92 7.21
N ILE A 81 0.45 1.97 7.37
CA ILE A 81 1.84 2.08 6.93
C ILE A 81 2.08 0.97 5.92
N PHE A 82 2.35 1.37 4.68
CA PHE A 82 2.67 0.49 3.57
C PHE A 82 4.17 0.37 3.36
N THR A 83 4.62 -0.80 2.92
CA THR A 83 6.02 -1.15 2.73
C THR A 83 6.26 -1.73 1.33
N SER A 84 7.49 -2.11 1.01
CA SER A 84 7.83 -2.73 -0.27
C SER A 84 6.95 -3.95 -0.58
N GLY A 85 6.36 -3.97 -1.78
CA GLY A 85 5.40 -4.97 -2.25
C GLY A 85 3.93 -4.63 -1.98
N ASP A 86 3.66 -3.64 -1.11
CA ASP A 86 2.31 -3.13 -0.90
C ASP A 86 1.91 -2.15 -2.02
N PHE A 87 0.61 -1.89 -2.12
CA PHE A 87 0.05 -0.88 -3.00
C PHE A 87 -1.15 -0.18 -2.35
N PHE A 88 -1.46 1.02 -2.82
CA PHE A 88 -2.62 1.81 -2.38
C PHE A 88 -3.18 2.65 -3.53
N GLY A 89 -4.38 3.23 -3.33
CA GLY A 89 -5.08 3.99 -4.37
C GLY A 89 -5.99 3.12 -5.25
N GLU A 90 -6.10 1.81 -4.96
CA GLU A 90 -6.94 0.88 -5.71
C GLU A 90 -8.42 1.23 -5.64
N LEU A 91 -8.90 1.74 -4.52
CA LEU A 91 -10.30 2.11 -4.36
C LEU A 91 -10.72 3.20 -5.35
N SER A 92 -9.81 4.12 -5.63
CA SER A 92 -10.01 5.22 -6.57
C SER A 92 -10.16 4.76 -8.02
N LEU A 93 -9.61 3.59 -8.35
CA LEU A 93 -9.74 3.03 -9.69
C LEU A 93 -11.16 2.52 -9.97
N PHE A 94 -11.88 2.11 -8.94
CA PHE A 94 -13.17 1.43 -9.04
C PHE A 94 -14.33 2.24 -8.46
N SER A 95 -14.06 3.30 -7.69
CA SER A 95 -15.10 4.19 -7.19
C SER A 95 -15.43 5.27 -8.23
N ASN A 96 -16.62 5.85 -8.11
CA ASN A 96 -16.98 7.05 -8.84
C ASN A 96 -16.44 8.33 -8.17
N ASP A 97 -15.85 8.19 -6.98
CA ASP A 97 -15.22 9.29 -6.28
C ASP A 97 -13.86 9.56 -6.93
N GLU A 98 -13.75 10.71 -7.57
CA GLU A 98 -12.55 11.11 -8.30
C GLU A 98 -11.47 11.74 -7.40
N ILE A 99 -11.60 11.63 -6.07
CA ILE A 99 -10.69 12.29 -5.11
C ILE A 99 -10.16 11.31 -4.06
N TYR A 100 -8.91 11.54 -3.62
CA TYR A 100 -8.35 10.83 -2.48
C TYR A 100 -9.06 11.25 -1.19
N THR A 101 -9.38 10.29 -0.31
CA THR A 101 -10.00 10.54 0.99
C THR A 101 -8.99 10.56 2.14
N PHE A 102 -7.69 10.58 1.83
CA PHE A 102 -6.57 10.51 2.76
C PHE A 102 -5.35 11.26 2.21
N ASP A 103 -4.39 11.51 3.09
CA ASP A 103 -3.05 11.97 2.73
C ASP A 103 -2.06 10.81 2.75
N ALA A 104 -1.09 10.80 1.83
CA ALA A 104 -0.02 9.82 1.75
C ALA A 104 1.35 10.51 1.84
N PHE A 105 2.17 10.11 2.81
CA PHE A 105 3.49 10.68 3.09
C PHE A 105 4.59 9.63 3.05
N ALA A 106 5.70 9.96 2.43
CA ALA A 106 6.92 9.18 2.51
C ALA A 106 7.57 9.29 3.90
N ILE A 107 7.65 8.20 4.67
CA ILE A 107 8.30 8.19 5.98
C ILE A 107 9.76 7.70 5.94
N SER A 108 10.20 7.26 4.77
CA SER A 108 11.60 7.03 4.38
C SER A 108 11.82 7.54 2.96
N ASN A 109 12.98 7.36 2.36
CA ASN A 109 13.12 7.49 0.92
C ASN A 109 12.35 6.34 0.25
N VAL A 110 11.52 6.66 -0.77
CA VAL A 110 10.57 5.73 -1.37
C VAL A 110 10.74 5.70 -2.89
N LYS A 111 10.80 4.51 -3.46
CA LYS A 111 10.66 4.29 -4.90
C LYS A 111 9.28 3.74 -5.19
N ILE A 112 8.55 4.43 -6.03
CA ILE A 112 7.15 4.13 -6.37
C ILE A 112 7.02 3.84 -7.86
N CYS A 113 6.25 2.81 -8.20
CA CYS A 113 5.70 2.63 -9.52
C CYS A 113 4.24 3.09 -9.50
N THR A 114 3.82 3.82 -10.52
CA THR A 114 2.45 4.33 -10.65
C THR A 114 1.76 3.74 -11.87
N LEU A 115 0.49 3.38 -11.73
CA LEU A 115 -0.38 2.97 -12.83
C LEU A 115 -1.61 3.86 -12.85
N THR A 116 -1.95 4.40 -14.04
CA THR A 116 -3.18 5.16 -14.20
C THR A 116 -4.40 4.23 -14.23
N LYS A 117 -5.59 4.79 -13.96
CA LYS A 117 -6.86 4.06 -14.11
C LYS A 117 -6.97 3.43 -15.52
N GLN A 118 -6.64 4.18 -16.57
CA GLN A 118 -6.72 3.71 -17.94
C GLN A 118 -5.76 2.53 -18.21
N ASP A 119 -4.54 2.57 -17.66
CA ASP A 119 -3.58 1.47 -17.83
C ASP A 119 -4.02 0.24 -17.04
N MET A 120 -4.57 0.44 -15.82
CA MET A 120 -5.10 -0.65 -15.03
C MET A 120 -6.30 -1.33 -15.70
N ASP A 121 -7.22 -0.56 -16.31
CA ASP A 121 -8.33 -1.09 -17.08
C ASP A 121 -7.83 -1.95 -18.25
N ARG A 122 -6.82 -1.49 -19.00
CA ARG A 122 -6.20 -2.26 -20.10
C ARG A 122 -5.55 -3.55 -19.61
N ILE A 123 -4.87 -3.50 -18.46
CA ILE A 123 -4.23 -4.67 -17.83
C ILE A 123 -5.29 -5.69 -17.44
N ILE A 124 -6.36 -5.26 -16.76
CA ILE A 124 -7.46 -6.12 -16.30
C ILE A 124 -8.19 -6.75 -17.49
N MET A 125 -8.46 -5.99 -18.53
CA MET A 125 -9.14 -6.54 -19.72
C MET A 125 -8.32 -7.63 -20.42
N LYS A 126 -6.99 -7.56 -20.36
CA LYS A 126 -6.10 -8.60 -20.91
C LYS A 126 -5.90 -9.77 -19.96
N ASN A 127 -5.93 -9.51 -18.65
CA ASN A 127 -5.66 -10.48 -17.59
C ASN A 127 -6.74 -10.42 -16.51
N PRO A 128 -7.96 -10.96 -16.76
CA PRO A 128 -9.09 -10.86 -15.82
C PRO A 128 -8.82 -11.44 -14.44
N GLU A 129 -7.84 -12.38 -14.32
CA GLU A 129 -7.43 -12.96 -13.05
C GLU A 129 -6.87 -11.93 -12.06
N ILE A 130 -6.36 -10.80 -12.56
CA ILE A 130 -5.91 -9.68 -11.72
C ILE A 130 -7.07 -9.14 -10.89
N SER A 131 -8.28 -9.06 -11.46
CA SER A 131 -9.49 -8.62 -10.73
C SER A 131 -9.80 -9.53 -9.55
N LEU A 132 -9.66 -10.85 -9.72
CA LEU A 132 -9.88 -11.82 -8.63
C LEU A 132 -8.85 -11.67 -7.52
N LYS A 133 -7.58 -11.41 -7.88
CA LYS A 133 -6.52 -11.14 -6.89
C LYS A 133 -6.76 -9.83 -6.16
N LEU A 134 -7.16 -8.80 -6.88
CA LEU A 134 -7.52 -7.50 -6.31
C LEU A 134 -8.67 -7.64 -5.32
N LEU A 135 -9.74 -8.34 -5.69
CA LEU A 135 -10.88 -8.63 -4.81
C LEU A 135 -10.44 -9.34 -3.53
N LYS A 136 -9.52 -10.32 -3.62
CA LYS A 136 -8.99 -11.00 -2.43
C LYS A 136 -8.24 -10.03 -1.50
N VAL A 137 -7.44 -9.12 -2.05
CA VAL A 137 -6.71 -8.11 -1.25
C VAL A 137 -7.69 -7.15 -0.59
N ILE A 138 -8.68 -6.64 -1.34
CA ILE A 138 -9.71 -5.73 -0.82
C ILE A 138 -10.55 -6.41 0.27
N SER A 139 -10.98 -7.66 0.05
CA SER A 139 -11.70 -8.45 1.05
C SER A 139 -10.89 -8.61 2.34
N LYS A 140 -9.60 -8.92 2.24
CA LYS A 140 -8.72 -9.00 3.41
C LYS A 140 -8.65 -7.68 4.17
N ARG A 141 -8.46 -6.55 3.45
CA ARG A 141 -8.44 -5.21 4.06
C ARG A 141 -9.76 -4.84 4.72
N LEU A 142 -10.88 -5.21 4.10
CA LEU A 142 -12.21 -5.01 4.68
C LEU A 142 -12.36 -5.78 6.00
N THR A 143 -12.04 -7.07 6.02
CA THR A 143 -12.07 -7.88 7.24
C THR A 143 -11.19 -7.30 8.35
N GLN A 144 -9.98 -6.82 8.02
CA GLN A 144 -9.11 -6.16 8.99
C GLN A 144 -9.76 -4.88 9.56
N THR A 145 -10.42 -4.09 8.71
CA THR A 145 -11.12 -2.87 9.13
C THR A 145 -12.33 -3.18 10.01
N GLU A 146 -13.11 -4.22 9.67
CA GLU A 146 -14.23 -4.69 10.47
C GLU A 146 -13.77 -5.18 11.85
N ASN A 147 -12.69 -5.96 11.91
CA ASN A 147 -12.10 -6.41 13.18
C ASN A 147 -11.62 -5.22 14.03
N LEU A 148 -10.97 -4.23 13.39
CA LEU A 148 -10.56 -3.01 14.09
C LEU A 148 -11.78 -2.25 14.64
N ALA A 149 -12.85 -2.09 13.86
CA ALA A 149 -14.08 -1.44 14.28
C ALA A 149 -14.73 -2.18 15.47
N GLN A 150 -14.78 -3.51 15.42
CA GLN A 150 -15.27 -4.35 16.50
C GLN A 150 -14.42 -4.19 17.76
N ASN A 151 -13.09 -4.20 17.64
CA ASN A 151 -12.17 -4.00 18.76
C ASN A 151 -12.30 -2.61 19.39
N LEU A 152 -12.56 -1.57 18.59
CA LEU A 152 -12.80 -0.22 19.09
C LEU A 152 -14.14 -0.10 19.83
N ALA A 153 -15.13 -0.89 19.46
CA ALA A 153 -16.42 -0.95 20.14
C ALA A 153 -16.36 -1.68 21.50
N THR A 154 -15.33 -2.50 21.76
CA THR A 154 -15.10 -3.12 23.05
C THR A 154 -14.42 -2.12 24.00
N ASN A 155 -14.94 -1.96 25.21
CA ASN A 155 -14.36 -1.06 26.22
C ASN A 155 -13.11 -1.64 26.91
N ASP A 156 -12.70 -2.85 26.54
CA ASP A 156 -11.57 -3.53 27.17
C ASP A 156 -10.25 -3.15 26.54
N VAL A 157 -9.45 -2.38 27.28
CA VAL A 157 -8.14 -1.89 26.85
C VAL A 157 -7.15 -3.03 26.69
N GLU A 158 -7.22 -4.06 27.54
CA GLU A 158 -6.29 -5.20 27.51
C GLU A 158 -6.46 -6.00 26.22
N ILE A 159 -7.72 -6.28 25.83
CA ILE A 159 -8.06 -6.95 24.57
C ILE A 159 -7.53 -6.15 23.38
N ARG A 160 -7.70 -4.84 23.37
CA ARG A 160 -7.21 -3.96 22.29
C ARG A 160 -5.68 -4.00 22.16
N ILE A 161 -4.95 -3.97 23.28
CA ILE A 161 -3.49 -4.08 23.28
C ILE A 161 -3.06 -5.45 22.77
N ALA A 162 -3.71 -6.54 23.22
CA ALA A 162 -3.39 -7.89 22.78
C ALA A 162 -3.55 -8.05 21.25
N PHE A 163 -4.67 -7.58 20.68
CA PHE A 163 -4.88 -7.61 19.23
C PHE A 163 -3.81 -6.81 18.48
N MET A 164 -3.48 -5.61 18.94
CA MET A 164 -2.44 -4.78 18.32
C MET A 164 -1.07 -5.46 18.34
N LEU A 165 -0.71 -6.11 19.44
CA LEU A 165 0.54 -6.86 19.55
C LEU A 165 0.58 -8.06 18.61
N LEU A 166 -0.54 -8.79 18.46
CA LEU A 166 -0.66 -9.91 17.52
C LEU A 166 -0.50 -9.41 16.06
N GLU A 167 -1.18 -8.33 15.70
CA GLU A 167 -1.07 -7.75 14.37
C GLU A 167 0.36 -7.28 14.05
N PHE A 168 1.03 -6.64 15.02
CA PHE A 168 2.42 -6.26 14.86
C PHE A 168 3.35 -7.47 14.79
N GLY A 169 3.04 -8.53 15.52
CA GLY A 169 3.75 -9.80 15.47
C GLY A 169 3.67 -10.45 14.09
N GLU A 170 2.49 -10.46 13.48
CA GLU A 170 2.31 -11.00 12.12
C GLU A 170 3.02 -10.17 11.05
N LYS A 171 2.99 -8.83 11.18
CA LYS A 171 3.49 -7.93 10.14
C LYS A 171 4.98 -7.61 10.26
N TYR A 172 5.49 -7.50 11.49
CA TYR A 172 6.85 -7.02 11.78
C TYR A 172 7.64 -7.98 12.67
N GLY A 173 7.10 -9.16 12.95
CA GLY A 173 7.70 -10.15 13.83
C GLY A 173 8.78 -10.97 13.12
N ALA A 174 9.88 -11.19 13.83
CA ALA A 174 10.90 -12.17 13.49
C ALA A 174 11.00 -13.20 14.62
N SER A 175 10.99 -14.49 14.26
CA SER A 175 11.16 -15.57 15.26
C SER A 175 12.57 -15.52 15.82
N VAL A 176 12.67 -15.52 17.16
CA VAL A 176 13.91 -15.61 17.92
C VAL A 176 13.83 -16.80 18.90
N ASN A 177 14.97 -17.20 19.48
CA ASN A 177 15.04 -18.41 20.31
C ASN A 177 14.04 -18.47 21.48
N GLU A 178 13.61 -17.32 22.01
CA GLU A 178 12.71 -17.23 23.17
C GLU A 178 11.38 -16.52 22.85
N GLY A 179 10.97 -16.42 21.57
CA GLY A 179 9.70 -15.79 21.21
C GLY A 179 9.67 -15.08 19.87
N LEU A 180 8.93 -13.97 19.82
CA LEU A 180 8.78 -13.15 18.64
C LEU A 180 9.30 -11.72 18.91
N GLN A 181 10.31 -11.31 18.16
CA GLN A 181 10.81 -9.94 18.18
C GLN A 181 10.05 -9.09 17.17
N ILE A 182 9.44 -7.99 17.63
CA ILE A 182 8.72 -7.05 16.75
C ILE A 182 9.62 -5.85 16.48
N ASN A 183 9.98 -5.64 15.19
CA ASN A 183 10.80 -4.53 14.73
C ASN A 183 9.90 -3.50 14.04
N LEU A 184 9.38 -2.54 14.81
CA LEU A 184 8.52 -1.50 14.26
C LEU A 184 9.35 -0.49 13.45
N PRO A 185 8.90 -0.12 12.23
CA PRO A 185 9.62 0.81 11.35
C PRO A 185 9.41 2.28 11.72
N ILE A 186 8.92 2.56 12.93
CA ILE A 186 8.60 3.91 13.41
C ILE A 186 9.37 4.20 14.69
N ASN A 187 10.02 5.36 14.72
CA ASN A 187 10.61 5.93 15.92
C ASN A 187 9.66 7.02 16.46
N ARG A 188 9.80 7.30 17.76
CA ARG A 188 9.12 8.42 18.42
C ARG A 188 9.45 9.73 17.77
#